data_1b7f665e3d7e67238b9a6cc475bee8e6
#
_entry.id   1b7f665e3d7e67238b9a6cc475bee8e6
#
_cell.length_a   1.000
_cell.length_b   1.000
_cell.length_c   1.000
_cell.angle_alpha   90.00
_cell.angle_beta   90.00
_cell.angle_gamma   90.00
#
_symmetry.space_group_name_H-M   'P 1'
#
loop_
_entity.id
_entity.type
_entity.pdbx_description
1 polymer ?
#
loop_
_entity_poly.entity_id
_entity_poly.type
_entity_poly.pdbx_seq_one_letter_code
_entity_poly.pdbx_strand_id
1 'polypeptide(L)'
;MRDMENKIHSLGFRLVKLLLLAAILAFTSFQLLYAAGIRAVRACVENDNYVKLMDEKFAVRLQDYIKTENLSVSDTEKLNWWSDRHWEAEIQIFKEGILLYDSYYPEGLPAAAEGWEMPEGGRTLVFADGEAELMVYGSYGYRLYVGVLVAALLASFGIFLLTVMAGIRRTIRYIGLLNTEIRVLETGELDHPITVQGKDELATLAKELDDMRKAFREQNRREAELTEAYRGMITGMSHDLRTPLTSLLIYTE
;
A
#
# COMPACT_ATOMS: atom_id res chain seq x y z
N MET A 1 -12.50 16.48 -32.15
CA MET A 1 -11.46 15.45 -32.15
C MET A 1 -10.16 15.90 -31.46
N ARG A 2 -9.61 17.08 -31.75
CA ARG A 2 -8.39 17.62 -31.09
C ARG A 2 -8.49 17.78 -29.57
N ASP A 3 -9.66 18.18 -29.04
CA ASP A 3 -9.88 18.32 -27.58
C ASP A 3 -9.91 16.99 -26.82
N MET A 4 -10.33 15.91 -27.45
CA MET A 4 -10.29 14.57 -26.84
C MET A 4 -8.88 13.98 -26.84
N GLU A 5 -8.09 14.20 -27.89
CA GLU A 5 -6.68 13.78 -27.93
C GLU A 5 -5.82 14.50 -26.89
N ASN A 6 -6.05 15.81 -26.67
CA ASN A 6 -5.35 16.57 -25.62
C ASN A 6 -5.72 16.08 -24.20
N LYS A 7 -6.99 15.68 -23.96
CA LYS A 7 -7.41 15.12 -22.68
C LYS A 7 -6.78 13.76 -22.37
N ILE A 8 -6.53 12.94 -23.39
CA ILE A 8 -5.93 11.59 -23.23
C ILE A 8 -4.46 11.65 -22.83
N HIS A 9 -3.77 12.76 -23.10
CA HIS A 9 -2.36 12.96 -22.78
C HIS A 9 -2.10 13.86 -21.58
N SER A 10 -3.16 14.35 -20.92
CA SER A 10 -3.00 15.21 -19.76
C SER A 10 -2.34 14.49 -18.57
N LEU A 11 -1.51 15.22 -17.80
CA LEU A 11 -0.89 14.74 -16.56
C LEU A 11 -1.95 14.19 -15.60
N GLY A 12 -3.12 14.87 -15.52
CA GLY A 12 -4.26 14.41 -14.72
C GLY A 12 -4.77 13.05 -15.17
N PHE A 13 -4.94 12.81 -16.47
CA PHE A 13 -5.38 11.51 -17.00
C PHE A 13 -4.34 10.42 -16.76
N ARG A 14 -3.05 10.74 -16.82
CA ARG A 14 -1.96 9.82 -16.49
C ARG A 14 -1.98 9.42 -15.01
N LEU A 15 -2.25 10.38 -14.10
CA LEU A 15 -2.39 10.09 -12.67
C LEU A 15 -3.63 9.24 -12.39
N VAL A 16 -4.77 9.53 -13.02
CA VAL A 16 -5.98 8.70 -12.90
C VAL A 16 -5.72 7.29 -13.41
N LYS A 17 -5.06 7.13 -14.56
CA LYS A 17 -4.65 5.81 -15.06
C LYS A 17 -3.76 5.07 -14.09
N LEU A 18 -2.79 5.75 -13.46
CA LEU A 18 -1.91 5.17 -12.45
C LEU A 18 -2.71 4.68 -11.24
N LEU A 19 -3.65 5.49 -10.73
CA LEU A 19 -4.51 5.13 -9.61
C LEU A 19 -5.41 3.93 -9.94
N LEU A 20 -6.02 3.91 -11.12
CA LEU A 20 -6.83 2.78 -11.58
C LEU A 20 -6.00 1.50 -11.70
N LEU A 21 -4.81 1.58 -12.29
CA LEU A 21 -3.91 0.44 -12.41
C LEU A 21 -3.46 -0.06 -11.03
N ALA A 22 -3.11 0.84 -10.12
CA ALA A 22 -2.76 0.50 -8.75
C ALA A 22 -3.95 -0.15 -8.01
N ALA A 23 -5.18 0.34 -8.20
CA ALA A 23 -6.38 -0.23 -7.61
C ALA A 23 -6.68 -1.64 -8.16
N ILE A 24 -6.54 -1.85 -9.48
CA ILE A 24 -6.72 -3.16 -10.11
C ILE A 24 -5.66 -4.15 -9.59
N LEU A 25 -4.39 -3.74 -9.52
CA LEU A 25 -3.30 -4.56 -8.98
C LEU A 25 -3.55 -4.93 -7.51
N ALA A 26 -3.95 -3.97 -6.69
CA ALA A 26 -4.28 -4.21 -5.29
C ALA A 26 -5.47 -5.16 -5.14
N PHE A 27 -6.54 -4.95 -5.91
CA PHE A 27 -7.71 -5.81 -5.88
C PHE A 27 -7.40 -7.25 -6.31
N THR A 28 -6.67 -7.42 -7.41
CA THR A 28 -6.28 -8.76 -7.90
C THR A 28 -5.34 -9.47 -6.93
N SER A 29 -4.38 -8.74 -6.33
CA SER A 29 -3.49 -9.30 -5.31
C SER A 29 -4.26 -9.71 -4.05
N PHE A 30 -5.23 -8.88 -3.60
CA PHE A 30 -6.11 -9.24 -2.49
C PHE A 30 -6.86 -10.54 -2.75
N GLN A 31 -7.52 -10.67 -3.93
CA GLN A 31 -8.26 -11.88 -4.28
C GLN A 31 -7.38 -13.13 -4.29
N LEU A 32 -6.16 -13.02 -4.84
CA LEU A 32 -5.22 -14.14 -4.89
C LEU A 32 -4.71 -14.53 -3.50
N LEU A 33 -4.29 -13.55 -2.69
CA LEU A 33 -3.79 -13.79 -1.34
C LEU A 33 -4.88 -14.34 -0.43
N TYR A 34 -6.07 -13.77 -0.50
CA TYR A 34 -7.21 -14.23 0.29
C TYR A 34 -7.64 -15.65 -0.10
N ALA A 35 -7.77 -15.94 -1.39
CA ALA A 35 -8.10 -17.29 -1.87
C ALA A 35 -7.03 -18.33 -1.50
N ALA A 36 -5.74 -17.99 -1.60
CA ALA A 36 -4.66 -18.86 -1.17
C ALA A 36 -4.67 -19.08 0.34
N GLY A 37 -4.87 -18.01 1.11
CA GLY A 37 -4.95 -18.06 2.57
C GLY A 37 -6.13 -18.90 3.07
N ILE A 38 -7.34 -18.72 2.48
CA ILE A 38 -8.50 -19.55 2.82
C ILE A 38 -8.24 -21.03 2.55
N ARG A 39 -7.61 -21.37 1.40
CA ARG A 39 -7.27 -22.76 1.10
C ARG A 39 -6.31 -23.34 2.14
N ALA A 40 -5.30 -22.57 2.53
CA ALA A 40 -4.34 -22.99 3.56
C ALA A 40 -5.03 -23.19 4.93
N VAL A 41 -5.89 -22.25 5.37
CA VAL A 41 -6.65 -22.37 6.62
C VAL A 41 -7.57 -23.58 6.56
N ARG A 42 -8.30 -23.77 5.46
CA ARG A 42 -9.18 -24.92 5.30
C ARG A 42 -8.42 -26.24 5.43
N ALA A 43 -7.27 -26.36 4.78
CA ALA A 43 -6.42 -27.55 4.89
C ALA A 43 -5.90 -27.79 6.32
N CYS A 44 -5.70 -26.71 7.11
CA CYS A 44 -5.34 -26.83 8.51
C CYS A 44 -6.53 -27.23 9.41
N VAL A 45 -7.69 -26.62 9.19
CA VAL A 45 -8.90 -26.81 10.02
C VAL A 45 -9.57 -28.16 9.71
N GLU A 46 -9.54 -28.62 8.45
CA GLU A 46 -10.03 -29.95 8.05
C GLU A 46 -9.10 -31.10 8.50
N ASN A 47 -7.95 -30.75 9.08
CA ASN A 47 -7.06 -31.76 9.65
C ASN A 47 -7.50 -32.15 11.05
N ASP A 48 -8.06 -33.35 11.21
CA ASP A 48 -8.55 -33.88 12.49
C ASP A 48 -7.52 -33.77 13.62
N ASN A 49 -6.23 -33.90 13.32
CA ASN A 49 -5.18 -33.78 14.32
C ASN A 49 -5.04 -32.36 14.88
N TYR A 50 -5.28 -31.34 14.04
CA TYR A 50 -5.23 -29.94 14.50
C TYR A 50 -6.39 -29.62 15.45
N VAL A 51 -7.61 -30.00 15.08
CA VAL A 51 -8.81 -29.79 15.91
C VAL A 51 -8.66 -30.53 17.25
N LYS A 52 -8.30 -31.82 17.22
CA LYS A 52 -8.07 -32.63 18.44
C LYS A 52 -7.02 -32.02 19.35
N LEU A 53 -5.91 -31.50 18.78
CA LEU A 53 -4.86 -30.85 19.58
C LEU A 53 -5.36 -29.55 20.24
N MET A 54 -6.20 -28.78 19.54
CA MET A 54 -6.77 -27.55 20.08
C MET A 54 -7.81 -27.85 21.18
N ASP A 55 -8.69 -28.82 20.96
CA ASP A 55 -9.65 -29.30 21.96
C ASP A 55 -8.93 -29.81 23.22
N GLU A 56 -7.81 -30.53 23.04
CA GLU A 56 -7.00 -31.00 24.16
C GLU A 56 -6.41 -29.84 24.97
N LYS A 57 -5.81 -28.87 24.31
CA LYS A 57 -5.28 -27.68 24.99
C LYS A 57 -6.37 -26.87 25.68
N PHE A 58 -7.54 -26.81 25.07
CA PHE A 58 -8.69 -26.13 25.64
C PHE A 58 -9.20 -26.84 26.89
N ALA A 59 -9.39 -28.17 26.84
CA ALA A 59 -9.80 -29.00 27.96
C ALA A 59 -8.80 -28.92 29.13
N VAL A 60 -7.49 -28.94 28.87
CA VAL A 60 -6.46 -28.77 29.90
C VAL A 60 -6.58 -27.41 30.59
N ARG A 61 -6.76 -26.31 29.83
CA ARG A 61 -6.94 -24.98 30.43
C ARG A 61 -8.19 -24.88 31.30
N LEU A 62 -9.29 -25.49 30.84
CA LEU A 62 -10.52 -25.54 31.63
C LEU A 62 -10.35 -26.38 32.91
N GLN A 63 -9.68 -27.54 32.83
CA GLN A 63 -9.40 -28.37 33.96
C GLN A 63 -8.53 -27.67 35.03
N ASP A 64 -7.52 -26.92 34.60
CA ASP A 64 -6.67 -26.13 35.49
C ASP A 64 -7.48 -25.03 36.20
N TYR A 65 -8.39 -24.37 35.48
CA TYR A 65 -9.30 -23.38 36.06
C TYR A 65 -10.24 -24.01 37.08
N ILE A 66 -10.89 -25.13 36.74
CA ILE A 66 -11.78 -25.89 37.66
C ILE A 66 -11.05 -26.26 38.93
N LYS A 67 -9.81 -26.77 38.84
CA LYS A 67 -8.99 -27.16 40.00
C LYS A 67 -8.57 -25.96 40.85
N THR A 68 -8.16 -24.86 40.21
CA THR A 68 -7.68 -23.65 40.90
C THR A 68 -8.79 -23.00 41.71
N GLU A 69 -9.99 -22.91 41.13
CA GLU A 69 -11.17 -22.30 41.75
C GLU A 69 -11.99 -23.28 42.55
N ASN A 70 -11.62 -24.59 42.59
CA ASN A 70 -12.33 -25.68 43.24
C ASN A 70 -13.82 -25.69 42.88
N LEU A 71 -14.14 -25.71 41.59
CA LEU A 71 -15.50 -25.56 41.07
C LEU A 71 -16.30 -26.85 41.19
N SER A 72 -17.59 -26.69 41.49
CA SER A 72 -18.64 -27.70 41.30
C SER A 72 -19.22 -27.55 39.89
N VAL A 73 -19.81 -28.60 39.31
CA VAL A 73 -20.53 -28.53 38.02
C VAL A 73 -21.70 -27.54 38.09
N SER A 74 -22.27 -27.29 39.27
CA SER A 74 -23.36 -26.33 39.50
C SER A 74 -22.90 -24.85 39.51
N ASP A 75 -21.60 -24.56 39.55
CA ASP A 75 -21.05 -23.19 39.55
C ASP A 75 -21.11 -22.54 38.16
N THR A 76 -22.31 -22.48 37.57
CA THR A 76 -22.57 -22.02 36.20
C THR A 76 -22.12 -20.58 35.99
N GLU A 77 -22.21 -19.70 36.99
CA GLU A 77 -21.78 -18.29 36.90
C GLU A 77 -20.27 -18.18 36.64
N LYS A 78 -19.45 -18.98 37.32
CA LYS A 78 -18.00 -19.01 37.13
C LYS A 78 -17.62 -19.67 35.79
N LEU A 79 -18.36 -20.70 35.39
CA LEU A 79 -18.18 -21.34 34.09
C LEU A 79 -18.52 -20.37 32.95
N ASN A 80 -19.61 -19.59 33.05
CA ASN A 80 -19.96 -18.53 32.09
C ASN A 80 -18.85 -17.48 32.00
N TRP A 81 -18.34 -16.99 33.17
CA TRP A 81 -17.25 -16.00 33.19
C TRP A 81 -16.00 -16.52 32.50
N TRP A 82 -15.67 -17.78 32.61
CA TRP A 82 -14.54 -18.41 31.96
C TRP A 82 -14.80 -18.58 30.45
N SER A 83 -15.98 -19.08 30.07
CA SER A 83 -16.39 -19.32 28.68
C SER A 83 -16.43 -18.02 27.87
N ASP A 84 -16.95 -16.93 28.42
CA ASP A 84 -16.96 -15.61 27.76
C ASP A 84 -15.57 -15.11 27.38
N ARG A 85 -14.55 -15.45 28.16
CA ARG A 85 -13.15 -15.11 27.87
C ARG A 85 -12.49 -16.05 26.88
N HIS A 86 -13.05 -17.23 26.69
CA HIS A 86 -12.53 -18.29 25.83
C HIS A 86 -13.54 -18.63 24.71
N TRP A 87 -14.10 -17.61 24.10
CA TRP A 87 -15.13 -17.69 23.07
C TRP A 87 -14.71 -18.47 21.80
N GLU A 88 -13.44 -18.91 21.71
CA GLU A 88 -12.93 -19.73 20.63
C GLU A 88 -13.54 -21.13 20.56
N ALA A 89 -14.20 -21.59 21.61
CA ALA A 89 -14.92 -22.86 21.65
C ALA A 89 -16.17 -22.75 22.52
N GLU A 90 -17.23 -23.39 22.08
CA GLU A 90 -18.40 -23.67 22.91
C GLU A 90 -18.18 -24.96 23.67
N ILE A 91 -18.67 -25.02 24.91
CA ILE A 91 -18.52 -26.16 25.78
C ILE A 91 -19.88 -26.65 26.28
N GLN A 92 -20.02 -27.97 26.29
CA GLN A 92 -21.11 -28.66 26.95
C GLN A 92 -20.55 -29.60 28.02
N ILE A 93 -21.15 -29.61 29.20
CA ILE A 93 -20.72 -30.45 30.32
C ILE A 93 -21.89 -31.38 30.68
N PHE A 94 -21.59 -32.67 30.61
CA PHE A 94 -22.53 -33.74 30.90
C PHE A 94 -22.11 -34.44 32.18
N LYS A 95 -23.07 -34.83 33.01
CA LYS A 95 -22.84 -35.70 34.17
C LYS A 95 -23.86 -36.82 34.15
N GLU A 96 -23.40 -38.06 34.18
CA GLU A 96 -24.26 -39.26 34.07
C GLU A 96 -25.15 -39.24 32.82
N GLY A 97 -24.63 -38.70 31.70
CA GLY A 97 -25.35 -38.59 30.44
C GLY A 97 -26.33 -37.41 30.33
N ILE A 98 -26.52 -36.64 31.42
CA ILE A 98 -27.41 -35.47 31.45
C ILE A 98 -26.62 -34.21 31.21
N LEU A 99 -27.08 -33.33 30.28
CA LEU A 99 -26.47 -32.01 30.05
C LEU A 99 -26.76 -31.11 31.26
N LEU A 100 -25.71 -30.65 31.93
CA LEU A 100 -25.80 -29.74 33.05
C LEU A 100 -25.39 -28.30 32.72
N TYR A 101 -24.51 -28.12 31.76
CA TYR A 101 -24.04 -26.81 31.36
C TYR A 101 -23.81 -26.74 29.84
N ASP A 102 -24.23 -25.65 29.24
CA ASP A 102 -23.95 -25.31 27.85
C ASP A 102 -23.61 -23.81 27.76
N SER A 103 -22.43 -23.49 27.27
CA SER A 103 -21.97 -22.11 27.13
C SER A 103 -22.77 -21.26 26.13
N TYR A 104 -23.54 -21.91 25.26
CA TYR A 104 -24.45 -21.21 24.35
C TYR A 104 -25.72 -20.67 25.06
N TYR A 105 -26.06 -21.27 26.23
CA TYR A 105 -27.21 -20.89 27.05
C TYR A 105 -26.79 -20.43 28.44
N PRO A 106 -26.13 -19.26 28.59
CA PRO A 106 -25.57 -18.80 29.86
C PRO A 106 -26.64 -18.50 30.91
N GLU A 107 -27.89 -18.18 30.49
CA GLU A 107 -29.03 -17.90 31.40
C GLU A 107 -29.73 -19.18 31.89
N GLY A 108 -29.36 -20.34 31.39
CA GLY A 108 -29.93 -21.64 31.74
C GLY A 108 -30.38 -22.45 30.52
N LEU A 109 -30.36 -23.75 30.67
CA LEU A 109 -30.69 -24.67 29.58
C LEU A 109 -32.16 -24.55 29.17
N PRO A 110 -32.49 -24.59 27.87
CA PRO A 110 -33.87 -24.59 27.42
C PRO A 110 -34.58 -25.91 27.79
N ALA A 111 -35.90 -25.87 27.99
CA ALA A 111 -36.67 -27.06 28.30
C ALA A 111 -36.52 -28.21 27.28
N ALA A 112 -36.16 -27.87 26.03
CA ALA A 112 -35.90 -28.86 24.98
C ALA A 112 -34.55 -29.60 25.17
N ALA A 113 -33.70 -29.16 26.08
CA ALA A 113 -32.41 -29.82 26.40
C ALA A 113 -32.60 -31.08 27.30
N GLU A 114 -33.78 -31.26 27.85
CA GLU A 114 -34.16 -32.45 28.62
C GLU A 114 -34.21 -33.73 27.77
N GLY A 115 -33.27 -34.12 27.07
CA GLY A 115 -33.26 -35.27 26.17
C GLY A 115 -32.06 -35.27 25.24
N TRP A 116 -31.19 -34.32 25.39
CA TRP A 116 -29.95 -34.30 24.66
C TRP A 116 -29.01 -35.38 25.16
N GLU A 117 -28.79 -36.35 24.30
CA GLU A 117 -27.85 -37.43 24.58
C GLU A 117 -26.43 -36.94 24.34
N MET A 118 -25.53 -37.40 25.20
CA MET A 118 -24.12 -37.10 25.06
C MET A 118 -23.55 -37.73 23.76
N PRO A 119 -22.89 -36.96 22.87
CA PRO A 119 -22.19 -37.51 21.73
C PRO A 119 -20.99 -38.38 22.15
N GLU A 120 -20.60 -39.36 21.29
CA GLU A 120 -19.40 -40.14 21.54
C GLU A 120 -18.14 -39.27 21.52
N GLY A 121 -17.22 -39.48 22.46
CA GLY A 121 -15.88 -38.83 22.43
C GLY A 121 -15.67 -37.72 23.44
N GLY A 122 -16.54 -37.61 24.45
CA GLY A 122 -16.36 -36.68 25.58
C GLY A 122 -15.06 -36.88 26.37
N ARG A 123 -14.56 -35.82 26.94
CA ARG A 123 -13.36 -35.84 27.83
C ARG A 123 -13.78 -35.69 29.28
N THR A 124 -13.22 -36.51 30.14
CA THR A 124 -13.50 -36.43 31.57
C THR A 124 -12.82 -35.19 32.17
N LEU A 125 -13.61 -34.40 32.91
CA LEU A 125 -13.17 -33.31 33.78
C LEU A 125 -13.45 -33.70 35.25
N VAL A 126 -12.56 -33.29 36.12
CA VAL A 126 -12.70 -33.54 37.57
C VAL A 126 -13.11 -32.23 38.24
N PHE A 127 -14.31 -32.20 38.76
CA PHE A 127 -14.88 -31.12 39.58
C PHE A 127 -14.80 -31.44 41.08
N ALA A 128 -15.11 -30.47 41.93
CA ALA A 128 -15.13 -30.67 43.38
C ALA A 128 -16.20 -31.68 43.84
N ASP A 129 -17.28 -31.81 43.06
CA ASP A 129 -18.43 -32.68 43.34
C ASP A 129 -18.47 -33.95 42.48
N GLY A 130 -17.36 -34.31 41.81
CA GLY A 130 -17.20 -35.53 41.04
C GLY A 130 -16.73 -35.33 39.62
N GLU A 131 -16.79 -36.39 38.83
CA GLU A 131 -16.40 -36.39 37.42
C GLU A 131 -17.58 -35.97 36.53
N ALA A 132 -17.26 -35.22 35.49
CA ALA A 132 -18.19 -34.83 34.42
C ALA A 132 -17.51 -34.96 33.07
N GLU A 133 -18.28 -35.06 32.01
CA GLU A 133 -17.79 -35.24 30.66
C GLU A 133 -17.91 -33.93 29.88
N LEU A 134 -16.83 -33.50 29.23
CA LEU A 134 -16.74 -32.29 28.45
C LEU A 134 -16.85 -32.59 26.94
N MET A 135 -17.74 -31.91 26.29
CA MET A 135 -17.73 -31.75 24.81
C MET A 135 -17.28 -30.34 24.44
N VAL A 136 -16.37 -30.26 23.49
CA VAL A 136 -15.81 -28.98 22.99
C VAL A 136 -16.16 -28.83 21.54
N TYR A 137 -16.79 -27.73 21.17
CA TYR A 137 -17.09 -27.35 19.79
C TYR A 137 -16.25 -26.14 19.41
N GLY A 138 -15.00 -26.42 19.00
CA GLY A 138 -14.02 -25.38 18.73
C GLY A 138 -14.25 -24.67 17.39
N SER A 139 -14.41 -23.35 17.44
CA SER A 139 -14.42 -22.48 16.27
C SER A 139 -13.01 -21.91 15.96
N TYR A 140 -11.97 -22.72 16.11
CA TYR A 140 -10.55 -22.32 15.97
C TYR A 140 -10.21 -21.76 14.59
N GLY A 141 -10.97 -22.14 13.55
CA GLY A 141 -10.83 -21.62 12.20
C GLY A 141 -11.13 -20.13 12.07
N TYR A 142 -12.06 -19.59 12.87
CA TYR A 142 -12.50 -18.19 12.74
C TYR A 142 -11.35 -17.19 12.89
N ARG A 143 -10.50 -17.36 13.92
CA ARG A 143 -9.33 -16.48 14.13
C ARG A 143 -8.35 -16.55 12.97
N LEU A 144 -8.15 -17.75 12.40
CA LEU A 144 -7.28 -17.94 11.24
C LEU A 144 -7.88 -17.27 9.98
N TYR A 145 -9.17 -17.39 9.76
CA TYR A 145 -9.86 -16.73 8.64
C TYR A 145 -9.78 -15.21 8.74
N VAL A 146 -10.03 -14.65 9.91
CA VAL A 146 -9.89 -13.21 10.16
C VAL A 146 -8.42 -12.77 10.01
N GLY A 147 -7.48 -13.54 10.51
CA GLY A 147 -6.05 -13.28 10.34
C GLY A 147 -5.64 -13.22 8.88
N VAL A 148 -6.08 -14.17 8.07
CA VAL A 148 -5.86 -14.18 6.60
C VAL A 148 -6.49 -12.97 5.92
N LEU A 149 -7.73 -12.61 6.29
CA LEU A 149 -8.42 -11.45 5.74
C LEU A 149 -7.61 -10.16 6.01
N VAL A 150 -7.22 -9.94 7.27
CA VAL A 150 -6.45 -8.76 7.67
C VAL A 150 -5.08 -8.73 6.98
N ALA A 151 -4.37 -9.86 6.96
CA ALA A 151 -3.08 -9.95 6.30
C ALA A 151 -3.17 -9.67 4.79
N ALA A 152 -4.18 -10.22 4.11
CA ALA A 152 -4.43 -9.98 2.68
C ALA A 152 -4.77 -8.51 2.40
N LEU A 153 -5.59 -7.86 3.25
CA LEU A 153 -5.91 -6.43 3.15
C LEU A 153 -4.66 -5.56 3.32
N LEU A 154 -3.86 -5.80 4.35
CA LEU A 154 -2.64 -5.04 4.60
C LEU A 154 -1.63 -5.20 3.47
N ALA A 155 -1.42 -6.43 2.98
CA ALA A 155 -0.50 -6.70 1.88
C ALA A 155 -0.96 -6.01 0.58
N SER A 156 -2.24 -6.12 0.22
CA SER A 156 -2.79 -5.48 -0.97
C SER A 156 -2.75 -3.94 -0.89
N PHE A 157 -3.02 -3.37 0.29
CA PHE A 157 -2.87 -1.94 0.54
C PHE A 157 -1.40 -1.48 0.40
N GLY A 158 -0.46 -2.29 0.89
CA GLY A 158 0.97 -2.05 0.68
C GLY A 158 1.36 -2.01 -0.81
N ILE A 159 0.85 -2.96 -1.61
CA ILE A 159 1.06 -3.00 -3.06
C ILE A 159 0.48 -1.75 -3.74
N PHE A 160 -0.73 -1.32 -3.33
CA PHE A 160 -1.35 -0.08 -3.80
C PHE A 160 -0.44 1.12 -3.55
N LEU A 161 0.00 1.33 -2.31
CA LEU A 161 0.85 2.45 -1.92
C LEU A 161 2.19 2.44 -2.67
N LEU A 162 2.83 1.27 -2.79
CA LEU A 162 4.10 1.14 -3.52
C LEU A 162 3.96 1.49 -4.99
N THR A 163 2.88 1.04 -5.64
CA THR A 163 2.61 1.33 -7.05
C THR A 163 2.37 2.83 -7.27
N VAL A 164 1.55 3.45 -6.44
CA VAL A 164 1.26 4.90 -6.49
C VAL A 164 2.54 5.70 -6.23
N MET A 165 3.30 5.35 -5.19
CA MET A 165 4.54 6.03 -4.84
C MET A 165 5.59 5.92 -5.96
N ALA A 166 5.73 4.76 -6.59
CA ALA A 166 6.64 4.56 -7.72
C ALA A 166 6.28 5.46 -8.91
N GLY A 167 4.97 5.57 -9.23
CA GLY A 167 4.48 6.45 -10.29
C GLY A 167 4.72 7.94 -10.00
N ILE A 168 4.39 8.37 -8.79
CA ILE A 168 4.61 9.77 -8.34
C ILE A 168 6.09 10.11 -8.31
N ARG A 169 6.95 9.24 -7.79
CA ARG A 169 8.42 9.45 -7.76
C ARG A 169 9.01 9.65 -9.16
N ARG A 170 8.47 8.96 -10.16
CA ARG A 170 8.91 9.14 -11.56
C ARG A 170 8.57 10.55 -12.07
N THR A 171 7.39 11.06 -11.77
CA THR A 171 6.96 12.41 -12.16
C THR A 171 7.78 13.49 -11.43
N ILE A 172 7.99 13.33 -10.11
CA ILE A 172 8.80 14.27 -9.32
C ILE A 172 10.25 14.31 -9.81
N ARG A 173 10.83 13.17 -10.15
CA ARG A 173 12.21 13.12 -10.72
C ARG A 173 12.31 13.88 -12.03
N TYR A 174 11.30 13.77 -12.91
CA TYR A 174 11.29 14.51 -14.16
C TYR A 174 11.16 16.03 -13.95
N ILE A 175 10.31 16.45 -12.99
CA ILE A 175 10.23 17.88 -12.61
C ILE A 175 11.57 18.37 -12.05
N GLY A 176 12.23 17.55 -11.22
CA GLY A 176 13.57 17.88 -10.70
C GLY A 176 14.62 18.01 -11.78
N LEU A 177 14.58 17.14 -12.81
CA LEU A 177 15.46 17.23 -13.99
C LEU A 177 15.24 18.55 -14.74
N LEU A 178 13.99 18.89 -15.07
CA LEU A 178 13.65 20.14 -15.74
C LEU A 178 14.12 21.37 -14.94
N ASN A 179 13.93 21.35 -13.63
CA ASN A 179 14.41 22.44 -12.78
C ASN A 179 15.95 22.60 -12.82
N THR A 180 16.68 21.50 -12.89
CA THR A 180 18.14 21.54 -13.03
C THR A 180 18.55 22.09 -14.41
N GLU A 181 17.89 21.67 -15.49
CA GLU A 181 18.16 22.15 -16.85
C GLU A 181 17.81 23.63 -17.02
N ILE A 182 16.74 24.10 -16.37
CA ILE A 182 16.39 25.54 -16.32
C ILE A 182 17.50 26.35 -15.62
N ARG A 183 18.06 25.84 -14.51
CA ARG A 183 19.17 26.52 -13.83
C ARG A 183 20.43 26.61 -14.71
N VAL A 184 20.72 25.58 -15.50
CA VAL A 184 21.81 25.60 -16.48
C VAL A 184 21.52 26.68 -17.54
N LEU A 185 20.29 26.80 -18.01
CA LEU A 185 19.87 27.84 -18.94
C LEU A 185 20.04 29.26 -18.33
N GLU A 186 19.72 29.44 -17.04
CA GLU A 186 19.90 30.71 -16.31
C GLU A 186 21.37 31.16 -16.24
N THR A 187 22.33 30.23 -16.24
CA THR A 187 23.77 30.58 -16.27
C THR A 187 24.25 31.02 -17.66
N GLY A 188 23.37 31.04 -18.66
CA GLY A 188 23.69 31.44 -20.04
C GLY A 188 24.24 30.30 -20.90
N GLU A 189 24.26 29.06 -20.40
CA GLU A 189 24.68 27.89 -21.17
C GLU A 189 23.53 27.41 -22.06
N LEU A 190 23.52 27.93 -23.31
CA LEU A 190 22.46 27.68 -24.30
C LEU A 190 22.70 26.43 -25.16
N ASP A 191 23.83 25.76 -24.99
CA ASP A 191 24.17 24.58 -25.82
C ASP A 191 23.59 23.28 -25.25
N HIS A 192 23.20 23.27 -23.96
CA HIS A 192 22.56 22.11 -23.35
C HIS A 192 21.06 22.04 -23.69
N PRO A 193 20.58 20.99 -24.41
CA PRO A 193 19.19 20.88 -24.79
C PRO A 193 18.31 20.51 -23.58
N ILE A 194 17.08 21.01 -23.55
CA ILE A 194 16.08 20.62 -22.54
C ILE A 194 15.53 19.23 -22.88
N THR A 195 15.51 18.34 -21.89
CA THR A 195 15.05 16.95 -22.04
C THR A 195 13.52 16.87 -22.10
N VAL A 196 12.96 16.57 -23.27
CA VAL A 196 11.51 16.38 -23.46
C VAL A 196 11.15 14.92 -23.24
N GLN A 197 10.38 14.60 -22.18
CA GLN A 197 9.92 13.23 -21.87
C GLN A 197 8.40 13.16 -21.74
N GLY A 198 7.79 12.24 -22.48
CA GLY A 198 6.35 12.00 -22.43
C GLY A 198 5.57 12.74 -23.50
N LYS A 199 4.25 12.90 -23.27
CA LYS A 199 3.30 13.58 -24.15
C LYS A 199 2.26 14.37 -23.35
N ASP A 200 2.54 14.65 -22.10
CA ASP A 200 1.69 15.39 -21.17
C ASP A 200 2.06 16.89 -21.13
N GLU A 201 1.42 17.65 -20.27
CA GLU A 201 1.64 19.09 -20.13
C GLU A 201 3.10 19.40 -19.73
N LEU A 202 3.76 18.50 -18.98
CA LEU A 202 5.18 18.66 -18.64
C LEU A 202 6.08 18.51 -19.87
N ALA A 203 5.75 17.59 -20.77
CA ALA A 203 6.48 17.44 -22.04
C ALA A 203 6.27 18.66 -22.94
N THR A 204 5.06 19.24 -22.97
CA THR A 204 4.75 20.47 -23.70
C THR A 204 5.56 21.63 -23.14
N LEU A 205 5.57 21.80 -21.80
CA LEU A 205 6.36 22.83 -21.13
C LEU A 205 7.86 22.68 -21.42
N ALA A 206 8.39 21.45 -21.33
CA ALA A 206 9.79 21.17 -21.65
C ALA A 206 10.14 21.56 -23.10
N LYS A 207 9.23 21.28 -24.04
CA LYS A 207 9.41 21.66 -25.43
C LYS A 207 9.40 23.19 -25.64
N GLU A 208 8.47 23.89 -25.01
CA GLU A 208 8.38 25.36 -25.08
C GLU A 208 9.65 26.00 -24.48
N LEU A 209 10.19 25.44 -23.38
CA LEU A 209 11.46 25.88 -22.81
C LEU A 209 12.64 25.64 -23.76
N ASP A 210 12.70 24.49 -24.46
CA ASP A 210 13.76 24.21 -25.43
C ASP A 210 13.65 25.14 -26.66
N ASP A 211 12.44 25.43 -27.09
CA ASP A 211 12.23 26.37 -28.21
C ASP A 211 12.63 27.81 -27.80
N MET A 212 12.35 28.21 -26.56
CA MET A 212 12.84 29.49 -26.02
C MET A 212 14.38 29.51 -25.93
N ARG A 213 15.01 28.43 -25.44
CA ARG A 213 16.48 28.30 -25.43
C ARG A 213 17.09 28.49 -26.84
N LYS A 214 16.49 27.83 -27.85
CA LYS A 214 16.94 27.98 -29.25
C LYS A 214 16.83 29.42 -29.76
N ALA A 215 15.73 30.11 -29.42
CA ALA A 215 15.53 31.50 -29.78
C ALA A 215 16.58 32.42 -29.13
N PHE A 216 16.89 32.24 -27.83
CA PHE A 216 17.96 32.99 -27.15
C PHE A 216 19.33 32.72 -27.75
N ARG A 217 19.64 31.47 -28.08
CA ARG A 217 20.90 31.11 -28.74
C ARG A 217 21.06 31.80 -30.06
N GLU A 218 20.02 31.83 -30.90
CA GLU A 218 20.01 32.49 -32.18
C GLU A 218 20.14 34.03 -32.02
N GLN A 219 19.46 34.61 -31.03
CA GLN A 219 19.59 36.03 -30.72
C GLN A 219 21.02 36.40 -30.33
N ASN A 220 21.63 35.64 -29.40
CA ASN A 220 23.02 35.87 -28.97
C ASN A 220 24.00 35.75 -30.15
N ARG A 221 23.80 34.78 -31.05
CA ARG A 221 24.61 34.64 -32.26
C ARG A 221 24.53 35.88 -33.15
N ARG A 222 23.31 36.38 -33.43
CA ARG A 222 23.10 37.60 -34.23
C ARG A 222 23.73 38.81 -33.57
N GLU A 223 23.62 38.94 -32.28
CA GLU A 223 24.19 40.06 -31.52
C GLU A 223 25.73 40.03 -31.57
N ALA A 224 26.34 38.84 -31.46
CA ALA A 224 27.77 38.67 -31.65
C ALA A 224 28.23 39.04 -33.09
N GLU A 225 27.50 38.59 -34.11
CA GLU A 225 27.77 38.93 -35.53
C GLU A 225 27.67 40.45 -35.78
N LEU A 226 26.64 41.11 -35.24
CA LEU A 226 26.48 42.56 -35.32
C LEU A 226 27.61 43.30 -34.62
N THR A 227 28.00 42.83 -33.42
CA THR A 227 29.09 43.44 -32.65
C THR A 227 30.42 43.32 -33.37
N GLU A 228 30.70 42.20 -34.04
CA GLU A 228 31.90 41.98 -34.82
C GLU A 228 31.91 42.87 -36.10
N ALA A 229 30.77 42.96 -36.81
CA ALA A 229 30.62 43.84 -37.95
C ALA A 229 30.82 45.32 -37.57
N TYR A 230 30.28 45.72 -36.41
CA TYR A 230 30.43 47.07 -35.89
C TYR A 230 31.90 47.41 -35.55
N ARG A 231 32.62 46.47 -34.91
CA ARG A 231 34.07 46.60 -34.64
C ARG A 231 34.88 46.70 -35.90
N GLY A 232 34.56 45.87 -36.91
CA GLY A 232 35.23 45.91 -38.20
C GLY A 232 35.04 47.26 -38.90
N MET A 233 33.82 47.79 -38.86
CA MET A 233 33.50 49.11 -39.44
C MET A 233 34.27 50.25 -38.74
N ILE A 234 34.31 50.28 -37.38
CA ILE A 234 35.08 51.29 -36.64
C ILE A 234 36.57 51.19 -36.97
N THR A 235 37.13 49.98 -37.05
CA THR A 235 38.53 49.78 -37.40
C THR A 235 38.84 50.27 -38.82
N GLY A 236 37.96 49.94 -39.78
CA GLY A 236 38.07 50.43 -41.18
C GLY A 236 38.01 51.96 -41.25
N MET A 237 36.99 52.57 -40.63
CA MET A 237 36.87 54.04 -40.59
C MET A 237 38.10 54.70 -39.91
N SER A 238 38.64 54.13 -38.87
CA SER A 238 39.85 54.66 -38.19
C SER A 238 41.09 54.62 -39.10
N HIS A 239 41.20 53.54 -39.89
CA HIS A 239 42.26 53.43 -40.89
C HIS A 239 42.09 54.47 -42.02
N ASP A 240 40.88 54.60 -42.57
CA ASP A 240 40.60 55.49 -43.69
C ASP A 240 40.66 56.97 -43.28
N LEU A 241 40.40 57.30 -42.00
CA LEU A 241 40.61 58.67 -41.50
C LEU A 241 42.07 58.97 -41.16
N ARG A 242 42.88 58.00 -40.83
CA ARG A 242 44.32 58.18 -40.49
C ARG A 242 45.08 58.65 -41.75
N THR A 243 44.76 58.10 -42.96
CA THR A 243 45.45 58.39 -44.17
C THR A 243 45.33 59.89 -44.60
N PRO A 244 44.14 60.49 -44.67
CA PRO A 244 43.98 61.90 -44.95
C PRO A 244 44.51 62.82 -43.88
N LEU A 245 44.36 62.43 -42.54
CA LEU A 245 44.92 63.21 -41.47
C LEU A 245 46.43 63.25 -41.47
N THR A 246 47.09 62.17 -41.77
CA THR A 246 48.56 62.15 -41.95
C THR A 246 49.01 62.96 -43.12
N SER A 247 48.25 62.95 -44.24
CA SER A 247 48.52 63.78 -45.41
C SER A 247 48.35 65.29 -45.09
N LEU A 248 47.31 65.63 -44.35
CA LEU A 248 47.07 67.01 -43.87
C LEU A 248 48.21 67.51 -42.98
N LEU A 249 48.71 66.68 -42.10
CA LEU A 249 49.78 66.99 -41.16
C LEU A 249 51.10 67.26 -41.90
N ILE A 250 51.36 66.53 -42.96
CA ILE A 250 52.54 66.72 -43.84
C ILE A 250 52.45 68.02 -44.65
N TYR A 251 51.26 68.51 -44.98
CA TYR A 251 51.06 69.76 -45.69
C TYR A 251 51.08 70.99 -44.79
N THR A 252 51.04 70.85 -43.45
CA THR A 252 51.06 71.97 -42.53
C THR A 252 52.40 72.22 -41.88
N GLU A 253 53.39 71.36 -42.11
CA GLU A 253 54.82 71.64 -41.85
C GLU A 253 55.52 72.23 -43.06
#